data_9d36161d9d3935823b2d81e7aac384fe
#
_entry.id   9d36161d9d3935823b2d81e7aac384fe
#
_cell.length_a   1.000
_cell.length_b   1.000
_cell.length_c   1.000
_cell.angle_alpha   90.00
_cell.angle_beta   90.00
_cell.angle_gamma   90.00
#
_symmetry.space_group_name_H-M   'P 1'
#
loop_
_entity.id
_entity.type
_entity.pdbx_description
1 polymer ?
#
loop_
_entity_poly.entity_id
_entity_poly.type
_entity_poly.pdbx_seq_one_letter_code
_entity_poly.pdbx_strand_id
1 'polypeptide(L)'
;MRIGIDVDGVLRDFVTAFKGVVGQEYPNATIPEMISTWKFENDIIGLSREEVKEIYKHKFSKQCFQEALPFSEAVPTFWMLEKWAEREGHELIIVTSQIQQNRHYTLSWLGKYTMNPNQVIFARGKHKWIEDIDYLIDDSPVNHKYWVENREDKDNFIVFDRSYNQDVESKYRINSLSEIKEIVERG
;
A
#
# COMPACT_ATOMS: atom_id res chain seq x y z
N MET A 1 20.58 -5.03 0.72
CA MET A 1 19.24 -5.71 0.63
C MET A 1 18.30 -4.80 -0.14
N ARG A 2 17.29 -5.38 -0.76
CA ARG A 2 16.25 -4.70 -1.53
C ARG A 2 14.94 -4.75 -0.76
N ILE A 3 14.46 -3.62 -0.29
CA ILE A 3 13.33 -3.50 0.64
C ILE A 3 12.15 -2.90 -0.12
N GLY A 4 11.14 -3.73 -0.40
CA GLY A 4 9.92 -3.35 -1.09
C GLY A 4 8.91 -2.72 -0.13
N ILE A 5 8.32 -1.59 -0.52
CA ILE A 5 7.28 -0.89 0.26
C ILE A 5 6.08 -0.65 -0.66
N ASP A 6 4.89 -1.06 -0.23
CA ASP A 6 3.65 -0.73 -0.93
C ASP A 6 3.26 0.73 -0.72
N VAL A 7 2.36 1.22 -1.56
CA VAL A 7 1.89 2.61 -1.51
C VAL A 7 0.53 2.70 -0.82
N ASP A 8 -0.49 2.05 -1.38
CA ASP A 8 -1.86 2.15 -0.89
C ASP A 8 -2.04 1.35 0.40
N GLY A 9 -2.49 1.99 1.47
CA GLY A 9 -2.61 1.34 2.78
C GLY A 9 -1.31 1.32 3.60
N VAL A 10 -0.15 1.63 3.01
CA VAL A 10 1.14 1.73 3.72
C VAL A 10 1.61 3.18 3.80
N LEU A 11 1.81 3.83 2.66
CA LEU A 11 2.24 5.23 2.58
C LEU A 11 1.08 6.19 2.38
N ARG A 12 0.14 5.84 1.52
CA ARG A 12 -0.99 6.65 1.06
C ARG A 12 -2.29 6.18 1.69
N ASP A 13 -3.05 7.13 2.28
CA ASP A 13 -4.38 6.87 2.81
C ASP A 13 -5.43 6.87 1.68
N PHE A 14 -5.39 5.82 0.88
CA PHE A 14 -6.32 5.57 -0.21
C PHE A 14 -7.78 5.49 0.29
N VAL A 15 -8.00 4.83 1.44
CA VAL A 15 -9.35 4.59 1.98
C VAL A 15 -10.03 5.91 2.32
N THR A 16 -9.35 6.82 3.00
CA THR A 16 -9.91 8.13 3.33
C THR A 16 -10.19 8.96 2.08
N ALA A 17 -9.28 8.97 1.10
CA ALA A 17 -9.49 9.66 -0.17
C ALA A 17 -10.71 9.10 -0.93
N PHE A 18 -10.82 7.78 -1.02
CA PHE A 18 -11.97 7.11 -1.64
C PHE A 18 -13.29 7.44 -0.93
N LYS A 19 -13.31 7.39 0.41
CA LYS A 19 -14.49 7.79 1.20
C LYS A 19 -14.90 9.22 0.93
N GLY A 20 -13.93 10.14 0.85
CA GLY A 20 -14.19 11.54 0.52
C GLY A 20 -14.89 11.71 -0.84
N VAL A 21 -14.39 11.01 -1.86
CA VAL A 21 -15.00 11.00 -3.20
C VAL A 21 -16.42 10.44 -3.17
N VAL A 22 -16.65 9.30 -2.53
CA VAL A 22 -17.99 8.68 -2.49
C VAL A 22 -18.96 9.57 -1.70
N GLY A 23 -18.54 10.14 -0.57
CA GLY A 23 -19.39 11.02 0.22
C GLY A 23 -19.82 12.28 -0.53
N GLN A 24 -18.95 12.81 -1.40
CA GLN A 24 -19.24 13.99 -2.21
C GLN A 24 -20.09 13.68 -3.45
N GLU A 25 -19.74 12.64 -4.19
CA GLU A 25 -20.30 12.37 -5.52
C GLU A 25 -21.50 11.40 -5.49
N TYR A 26 -21.62 10.63 -4.41
CA TYR A 26 -22.67 9.62 -4.23
C TYR A 26 -23.35 9.74 -2.85
N PRO A 27 -24.07 10.86 -2.60
CA PRO A 27 -24.61 11.17 -1.26
C PRO A 27 -25.63 10.16 -0.72
N ASN A 28 -26.17 9.30 -1.59
CA ASN A 28 -27.09 8.22 -1.20
C ASN A 28 -26.35 6.91 -0.89
N ALA A 29 -25.05 6.83 -1.08
CA ALA A 29 -24.26 5.67 -0.71
C ALA A 29 -23.84 5.73 0.75
N THR A 30 -23.83 4.58 1.42
CA THR A 30 -23.34 4.47 2.81
C THR A 30 -22.05 3.67 2.81
N ILE A 31 -21.00 4.26 3.37
CA ILE A 31 -19.70 3.60 3.56
C ILE A 31 -19.53 3.34 5.05
N PRO A 32 -19.08 2.14 5.46
CA PRO A 32 -18.78 1.85 6.86
C PRO A 32 -17.75 2.87 7.42
N GLU A 33 -17.94 3.26 8.67
CA GLU A 33 -16.97 4.13 9.35
C GLU A 33 -15.56 3.50 9.35
N MET A 34 -15.49 2.20 9.62
CA MET A 34 -14.25 1.41 9.55
C MET A 34 -14.38 0.33 8.48
N ILE A 35 -13.41 0.29 7.57
CA ILE A 35 -13.27 -0.80 6.60
C ILE A 35 -12.63 -1.99 7.33
N SER A 36 -13.37 -3.07 7.49
CA SER A 36 -12.93 -4.27 8.22
C SER A 36 -12.67 -5.48 7.32
N THR A 37 -12.90 -5.34 6.01
CA THR A 37 -12.67 -6.40 5.03
C THR A 37 -11.79 -5.91 3.88
N TRP A 38 -10.92 -6.80 3.39
CA TRP A 38 -10.09 -6.49 2.22
C TRP A 38 -10.91 -6.17 0.96
N LYS A 39 -12.07 -6.82 0.83
CA LYS A 39 -13.00 -6.62 -0.30
C LYS A 39 -14.05 -5.56 0.05
N PHE A 40 -13.59 -4.40 0.48
CA PHE A 40 -14.45 -3.31 0.95
C PHE A 40 -15.51 -2.86 -0.08
N GLU A 41 -15.32 -3.19 -1.35
CA GLU A 41 -16.31 -2.91 -2.39
C GLU A 41 -17.67 -3.60 -2.12
N ASN A 42 -17.67 -4.66 -1.33
CA ASN A 42 -18.90 -5.38 -0.95
C ASN A 42 -19.61 -4.74 0.25
N ASP A 43 -18.94 -3.88 0.99
CA ASP A 43 -19.44 -3.30 2.24
C ASP A 43 -20.11 -1.93 2.01
N ILE A 44 -20.10 -1.42 0.78
CA ILE A 44 -20.68 -0.13 0.42
C ILE A 44 -22.14 -0.33 0.01
N ILE A 45 -23.06 0.27 0.78
CA ILE A 45 -24.49 0.20 0.50
C ILE A 45 -24.86 1.28 -0.52
N GLY A 46 -25.70 0.94 -1.48
CA GLY A 46 -26.19 1.86 -2.53
C GLY A 46 -25.31 1.95 -3.78
N LEU A 47 -24.22 1.19 -3.83
CA LEU A 47 -23.38 1.04 -5.03
C LEU A 47 -23.11 -0.44 -5.29
N SER A 48 -23.13 -0.84 -6.55
CA SER A 48 -22.62 -2.15 -6.96
C SER A 48 -21.09 -2.21 -6.87
N ARG A 49 -20.55 -3.41 -6.78
CA ARG A 49 -19.09 -3.63 -6.79
C ARG A 49 -18.41 -3.06 -8.03
N GLU A 50 -19.08 -3.14 -9.16
CA GLU A 50 -18.60 -2.62 -10.43
C GLU A 50 -18.55 -1.09 -10.41
N GLU A 51 -19.58 -0.42 -9.89
CA GLU A 51 -19.60 1.04 -9.72
C GLU A 51 -18.49 1.50 -8.77
N VAL A 52 -18.29 0.80 -7.64
CA VAL A 52 -17.19 1.11 -6.72
C VAL A 52 -15.83 1.05 -7.43
N LYS A 53 -15.58 0.00 -8.21
CA LYS A 53 -14.35 -0.11 -8.99
C LYS A 53 -14.22 0.97 -10.05
N GLU A 54 -15.31 1.32 -10.71
CA GLU A 54 -15.34 2.39 -11.72
C GLU A 54 -14.97 3.75 -11.10
N ILE A 55 -15.40 4.01 -9.86
CA ILE A 55 -15.07 5.22 -9.11
C ILE A 55 -13.55 5.38 -9.01
N TYR A 56 -12.86 4.45 -8.35
CA TYR A 56 -11.43 4.64 -8.07
C TYR A 56 -10.51 4.26 -9.23
N LYS A 57 -10.93 3.39 -10.14
CA LYS A 57 -10.08 3.01 -11.27
C LYS A 57 -10.16 3.98 -12.44
N HIS A 58 -11.29 4.65 -12.62
CA HIS A 58 -11.54 5.45 -13.82
C HIS A 58 -12.02 6.87 -13.51
N LYS A 59 -13.22 7.03 -12.94
CA LYS A 59 -13.85 8.36 -12.82
C LYS A 59 -13.11 9.33 -11.92
N PHE A 60 -12.66 8.86 -10.76
CA PHE A 60 -12.05 9.67 -9.71
C PHE A 60 -10.66 9.16 -9.30
N SER A 61 -9.99 8.50 -10.23
CA SER A 61 -8.66 7.92 -9.98
C SER A 61 -7.61 8.97 -9.60
N LYS A 62 -7.72 10.18 -10.14
CA LYS A 62 -6.83 11.29 -9.75
C LYS A 62 -7.00 11.65 -8.27
N GLN A 63 -8.25 11.82 -7.82
CA GLN A 63 -8.55 12.13 -6.42
C GLN A 63 -8.08 11.01 -5.48
N CYS A 64 -8.35 9.75 -5.86
CA CYS A 64 -7.98 8.59 -5.06
C CYS A 64 -6.47 8.32 -5.00
N PHE A 65 -5.70 8.64 -6.05
CA PHE A 65 -4.29 8.24 -6.14
C PHE A 65 -3.30 9.41 -6.17
N GLN A 66 -3.62 10.54 -6.78
CA GLN A 66 -2.70 11.67 -6.84
C GLN A 66 -2.97 12.71 -5.74
N GLU A 67 -4.24 12.93 -5.41
CA GLU A 67 -4.65 13.96 -4.45
C GLU A 67 -4.78 13.43 -3.03
N ALA A 68 -4.86 12.11 -2.85
CA ALA A 68 -4.89 11.46 -1.54
C ALA A 68 -3.74 11.92 -0.65
N LEU A 69 -4.01 12.05 0.64
CA LEU A 69 -2.99 12.39 1.62
C LEU A 69 -2.15 11.15 1.99
N PRO A 70 -0.88 11.33 2.36
CA PRO A 70 -0.13 10.28 3.03
C PRO A 70 -0.68 10.07 4.45
N PHE A 71 -0.43 8.90 5.03
CA PHE A 71 -0.54 8.76 6.47
C PHE A 71 0.42 9.74 7.17
N SER A 72 0.07 10.24 8.34
CA SER A 72 0.79 11.33 9.02
C SER A 72 2.29 11.08 9.17
N GLU A 73 2.68 9.85 9.49
CA GLU A 73 4.07 9.46 9.71
C GLU A 73 4.79 8.98 8.44
N ALA A 74 4.06 8.74 7.33
CA ALA A 74 4.63 8.07 6.15
C ALA A 74 5.78 8.86 5.51
N VAL A 75 5.60 10.17 5.31
CA VAL A 75 6.61 11.00 4.62
C VAL A 75 7.89 11.15 5.44
N PRO A 76 7.85 11.62 6.70
CA PRO A 76 9.06 11.79 7.49
C PRO A 76 9.78 10.45 7.73
N THR A 77 9.02 9.37 7.96
CA THR A 77 9.63 8.06 8.19
C THR A 77 10.24 7.48 6.91
N PHE A 78 9.61 7.69 5.75
CA PHE A 78 10.19 7.29 4.47
C PHE A 78 11.54 7.98 4.23
N TRP A 79 11.65 9.28 4.47
CA TRP A 79 12.94 10.01 4.34
C TRP A 79 14.00 9.52 5.32
N MET A 80 13.60 9.13 6.53
CA MET A 80 14.54 8.52 7.49
C MET A 80 15.04 7.16 6.99
N LEU A 81 14.15 6.34 6.41
CA LEU A 81 14.50 5.06 5.81
C LEU A 81 15.40 5.23 4.59
N GLU A 82 15.17 6.22 3.72
CA GLU A 82 16.05 6.53 2.57
C GLU A 82 17.49 6.77 3.05
N LYS A 83 17.68 7.64 4.04
CA LYS A 83 19.00 7.95 4.58
C LYS A 83 19.66 6.74 5.27
N TRP A 84 18.88 5.93 5.96
CA TRP A 84 19.39 4.71 6.57
C TRP A 84 19.79 3.69 5.50
N ALA A 85 18.93 3.45 4.52
CA ALA A 85 19.19 2.51 3.44
C ALA A 85 20.45 2.89 2.64
N GLU A 86 20.60 4.18 2.29
CA GLU A 86 21.79 4.71 1.62
C GLU A 86 23.07 4.45 2.44
N ARG A 87 23.05 4.70 3.74
CA ARG A 87 24.20 4.50 4.62
C ARG A 87 24.59 3.03 4.76
N GLU A 88 23.61 2.13 4.82
CA GLU A 88 23.84 0.68 5.00
C GLU A 88 23.97 -0.08 3.66
N GLY A 89 23.91 0.61 2.53
CA GLY A 89 24.00 0.00 1.20
C GLY A 89 22.75 -0.86 0.85
N HIS A 90 21.58 -0.44 1.31
CA HIS A 90 20.29 -1.04 0.96
C HIS A 90 19.59 -0.23 -0.12
N GLU A 91 18.63 -0.84 -0.81
CA GLU A 91 17.75 -0.18 -1.78
C GLU A 91 16.31 -0.15 -1.25
N LEU A 92 15.70 1.03 -1.24
CA LEU A 92 14.27 1.16 -1.04
C LEU A 92 13.55 1.12 -2.38
N ILE A 93 12.59 0.22 -2.51
CA ILE A 93 11.86 -0.04 -3.75
C ILE A 93 10.37 0.13 -3.49
N ILE A 94 9.71 0.95 -4.27
CA ILE A 94 8.24 0.97 -4.26
C ILE A 94 7.73 -0.21 -5.08
N VAL A 95 6.87 -1.05 -4.47
CA VAL A 95 6.24 -2.19 -5.15
C VAL A 95 4.74 -2.08 -5.01
N THR A 96 4.06 -1.55 -6.00
CA THR A 96 2.63 -1.24 -5.95
C THR A 96 1.84 -1.90 -7.08
N SER A 97 0.55 -2.11 -6.86
CA SER A 97 -0.36 -2.73 -7.83
C SER A 97 -1.32 -1.68 -8.39
N GLN A 98 -0.90 -1.00 -9.46
CA GLN A 98 -1.73 -0.03 -10.15
C GLN A 98 -2.04 -0.45 -11.58
N ILE A 99 -3.29 -0.23 -12.05
CA ILE A 99 -3.62 -0.37 -13.46
C ILE A 99 -2.82 0.63 -14.31
N GLN A 100 -2.50 0.25 -15.52
CA GLN A 100 -1.55 0.98 -16.36
C GLN A 100 -1.88 2.48 -16.50
N GLN A 101 -3.14 2.82 -16.68
CA GLN A 101 -3.58 4.20 -16.85
C GLN A 101 -3.42 5.07 -15.58
N ASN A 102 -3.33 4.48 -14.39
CA ASN A 102 -3.23 5.20 -13.13
C ASN A 102 -1.80 5.30 -12.57
N ARG A 103 -0.83 4.66 -13.24
CA ARG A 103 0.57 4.64 -12.77
C ARG A 103 1.18 6.04 -12.65
N HIS A 104 0.85 6.92 -13.58
CA HIS A 104 1.33 8.30 -13.56
C HIS A 104 0.84 9.09 -12.34
N TYR A 105 -0.34 8.78 -11.79
CA TYR A 105 -0.84 9.39 -10.56
C TYR A 105 0.02 8.99 -9.35
N THR A 106 0.42 7.72 -9.27
CA THR A 106 1.31 7.26 -8.20
C THR A 106 2.70 7.89 -8.32
N LEU A 107 3.26 7.98 -9.53
CA LEU A 107 4.56 8.65 -9.74
C LEU A 107 4.49 10.14 -9.37
N SER A 108 3.43 10.84 -9.80
CA SER A 108 3.19 12.24 -9.44
C SER A 108 3.01 12.42 -7.92
N TRP A 109 2.36 11.46 -7.26
CA TRP A 109 2.17 11.47 -5.81
C TRP A 109 3.50 11.30 -5.06
N LEU A 110 4.33 10.35 -5.44
CA LEU A 110 5.67 10.16 -4.86
C LEU A 110 6.51 11.44 -5.03
N GLY A 111 6.52 12.03 -6.23
CA GLY A 111 7.23 13.28 -6.52
C GLY A 111 6.72 14.46 -5.69
N LYS A 112 5.40 14.57 -5.48
CA LYS A 112 4.79 15.62 -4.64
C LYS A 112 5.31 15.60 -3.21
N TYR A 113 5.54 14.41 -2.65
CA TYR A 113 6.03 14.22 -1.28
C TYR A 113 7.54 13.99 -1.22
N THR A 114 8.25 14.23 -2.33
CA THR A 114 9.73 14.08 -2.43
C THR A 114 10.25 12.73 -1.93
N MET A 115 9.46 11.67 -2.13
CA MET A 115 9.89 10.30 -1.90
C MET A 115 10.68 9.82 -3.11
N ASN A 116 11.96 9.50 -2.93
CA ASN A 116 12.90 9.14 -4.02
C ASN A 116 13.40 7.69 -3.86
N PRO A 117 12.52 6.68 -4.07
CA PRO A 117 12.96 5.30 -4.00
C PRO A 117 13.99 4.99 -5.10
N ASN A 118 14.85 4.00 -4.87
CA ASN A 118 15.82 3.53 -5.86
C ASN A 118 15.12 2.99 -7.12
N GLN A 119 13.92 2.43 -6.96
CA GLN A 119 13.11 1.89 -8.05
C GLN A 119 11.61 1.97 -7.74
N VAL A 120 10.78 2.07 -8.78
CA VAL A 120 9.32 1.90 -8.69
C VAL A 120 8.89 0.73 -9.57
N ILE A 121 8.34 -0.30 -8.96
CA ILE A 121 7.82 -1.51 -9.62
C ILE A 121 6.30 -1.49 -9.58
N PHE A 122 5.67 -1.57 -10.76
CA PHE A 122 4.23 -1.76 -10.90
C PHE A 122 3.94 -3.25 -11.12
N ALA A 123 3.84 -3.99 -10.01
CA ALA A 123 3.53 -5.41 -10.01
C ALA A 123 2.09 -5.69 -10.46
N ARG A 124 1.82 -6.89 -10.96
CA ARG A 124 0.47 -7.30 -11.33
C ARG A 124 -0.26 -7.89 -10.12
N GLY A 125 -1.10 -7.10 -9.45
CA GLY A 125 -1.97 -7.57 -8.36
C GLY A 125 -1.23 -8.47 -7.37
N LYS A 126 -1.64 -9.73 -7.28
CA LYS A 126 -1.09 -10.75 -6.38
C LYS A 126 0.34 -11.26 -6.71
N HIS A 127 1.01 -10.70 -7.69
CA HIS A 127 2.30 -11.21 -8.17
C HIS A 127 3.52 -10.43 -7.63
N LYS A 128 3.38 -9.68 -6.55
CA LYS A 128 4.51 -8.99 -5.91
C LYS A 128 5.60 -9.95 -5.40
N TRP A 129 5.25 -11.19 -5.12
CA TRP A 129 6.19 -12.24 -4.69
C TRP A 129 7.24 -12.63 -5.75
N ILE A 130 6.99 -12.30 -7.03
CA ILE A 130 7.92 -12.58 -8.15
C ILE A 130 9.07 -11.57 -8.18
N GLU A 131 8.86 -10.38 -7.61
CA GLU A 131 9.81 -9.29 -7.70
C GLU A 131 11.10 -9.62 -6.92
N ASP A 132 12.22 -9.16 -7.44
CA ASP A 132 13.53 -9.33 -6.84
C ASP A 132 13.71 -8.35 -5.68
N ILE A 133 13.16 -8.71 -4.53
CA ILE A 133 13.19 -7.97 -3.26
C ILE A 133 13.42 -8.95 -2.11
N ASP A 134 14.17 -8.50 -1.10
CA ASP A 134 14.47 -9.32 0.09
C ASP A 134 13.34 -9.24 1.12
N TYR A 135 12.77 -8.05 1.34
CA TYR A 135 11.65 -7.81 2.24
C TYR A 135 10.52 -7.11 1.51
N LEU A 136 9.28 -7.40 1.87
CA LEU A 136 8.09 -6.68 1.37
C LEU A 136 7.25 -6.18 2.55
N ILE A 137 7.03 -4.88 2.61
CA ILE A 137 6.11 -4.22 3.53
C ILE A 137 4.81 -3.95 2.77
N ASP A 138 3.73 -4.58 3.19
CA ASP A 138 2.45 -4.52 2.48
C ASP A 138 1.29 -4.76 3.46
N ASP A 139 0.13 -4.16 3.22
CA ASP A 139 -1.07 -4.31 4.03
C ASP A 139 -2.03 -5.39 3.52
N SER A 140 -1.76 -5.93 2.32
CA SER A 140 -2.67 -6.83 1.62
C SER A 140 -2.60 -8.28 2.11
N PRO A 141 -3.70 -8.84 2.66
CA PRO A 141 -3.77 -10.25 3.00
C PRO A 141 -3.62 -11.17 1.76
N VAL A 142 -3.97 -10.66 0.58
CA VAL A 142 -3.81 -11.41 -0.67
C VAL A 142 -2.34 -11.50 -1.06
N ASN A 143 -1.58 -10.40 -0.98
CA ASN A 143 -0.15 -10.41 -1.29
C ASN A 143 0.62 -11.26 -0.28
N HIS A 144 0.29 -11.16 1.02
CA HIS A 144 0.85 -12.04 2.06
C HIS A 144 0.64 -13.51 1.73
N LYS A 145 -0.60 -13.93 1.44
CA LYS A 145 -0.92 -15.32 1.08
C LYS A 145 -0.03 -15.82 -0.06
N TYR A 146 0.05 -15.05 -1.17
CA TYR A 146 0.86 -15.47 -2.32
C TYR A 146 2.36 -15.45 -2.03
N TRP A 147 2.85 -14.55 -1.18
CA TRP A 147 4.24 -14.56 -0.72
C TRP A 147 4.56 -15.85 0.03
N VAL A 148 3.78 -16.18 1.05
CA VAL A 148 3.97 -17.38 1.87
C VAL A 148 3.84 -18.68 1.07
N GLU A 149 2.97 -18.72 0.06
CA GLU A 149 2.77 -19.90 -0.79
C GLU A 149 3.90 -20.12 -1.80
N ASN A 150 4.64 -19.08 -2.20
CA ASN A 150 5.54 -19.17 -3.36
C ASN A 150 7.01 -18.80 -3.06
N ARG A 151 7.33 -18.32 -1.86
CA ARG A 151 8.71 -17.98 -1.48
C ARG A 151 9.21 -18.85 -0.34
N GLU A 152 10.53 -19.06 -0.30
CA GLU A 152 11.19 -19.76 0.80
C GLU A 152 11.35 -18.85 2.02
N ASP A 153 11.64 -17.56 1.78
CA ASP A 153 11.80 -16.49 2.78
C ASP A 153 10.46 -15.92 3.25
N LYS A 154 9.56 -16.79 3.72
CA LYS A 154 8.17 -16.48 4.08
C LYS A 154 8.07 -15.38 5.13
N ASP A 155 9.00 -15.38 6.07
CA ASP A 155 9.05 -14.45 7.19
C ASP A 155 9.45 -13.01 6.78
N ASN A 156 9.93 -12.82 5.56
CA ASN A 156 10.34 -11.52 5.05
C ASN A 156 9.18 -10.68 4.50
N PHE A 157 7.95 -11.18 4.62
CA PHE A 157 6.76 -10.35 4.43
C PHE A 157 6.39 -9.67 5.77
N ILE A 158 6.50 -8.35 5.79
CA ILE A 158 6.16 -7.52 6.96
C ILE A 158 4.74 -6.99 6.76
N VAL A 159 3.80 -7.44 7.57
CA VAL A 159 2.41 -6.97 7.50
C VAL A 159 2.31 -5.56 8.08
N PHE A 160 1.87 -4.61 7.28
CA PHE A 160 1.51 -3.29 7.78
C PHE A 160 0.08 -3.34 8.36
N ASP A 161 -0.06 -3.07 9.65
CA ASP A 161 -1.32 -3.26 10.39
C ASP A 161 -2.43 -2.35 9.89
N ARG A 162 -3.56 -2.97 9.55
CA ARG A 162 -4.80 -2.31 9.14
C ARG A 162 -6.01 -3.08 9.65
N SER A 163 -7.13 -2.38 9.83
CA SER A 163 -8.38 -2.97 10.33
C SER A 163 -8.90 -4.16 9.51
N TYR A 164 -8.54 -4.24 8.25
CA TYR A 164 -9.00 -5.29 7.31
C TYR A 164 -8.03 -6.46 7.13
N ASN A 165 -6.92 -6.50 7.88
CA ASN A 165 -5.95 -7.59 7.80
C ASN A 165 -5.63 -8.22 9.16
N GLN A 166 -6.53 -8.08 10.13
CA GLN A 166 -6.30 -8.54 11.51
C GLN A 166 -6.20 -10.06 11.64
N ASP A 167 -6.74 -10.80 10.69
CA ASP A 167 -6.72 -12.26 10.59
C ASP A 167 -5.43 -12.81 9.93
N VAL A 168 -4.54 -11.94 9.45
CA VAL A 168 -3.27 -12.36 8.85
C VAL A 168 -2.26 -12.68 9.94
N GLU A 169 -1.85 -13.94 10.02
CA GLU A 169 -0.74 -14.38 10.86
C GLU A 169 0.59 -14.15 10.16
N SER A 170 1.47 -13.34 10.74
CA SER A 170 2.80 -13.05 10.21
C SER A 170 3.80 -12.91 11.36
N LYS A 171 5.04 -13.29 11.11
CA LYS A 171 6.15 -13.11 12.06
C LYS A 171 6.37 -11.64 12.41
N TYR A 172 6.24 -10.79 11.43
CA TYR A 172 6.40 -9.34 11.58
C TYR A 172 5.13 -8.60 11.21
N ARG A 173 4.58 -7.89 12.18
CA ARG A 173 3.46 -6.96 12.01
C ARG A 173 3.86 -5.63 12.61
N ILE A 174 3.74 -4.55 11.84
CA ILE A 174 4.15 -3.21 12.24
C ILE A 174 3.01 -2.21 12.09
N ASN A 175 3.05 -1.16 12.90
CA ASN A 175 2.15 -0.01 12.82
C ASN A 175 2.84 1.23 12.26
N SER A 176 4.17 1.22 12.25
CA SER A 176 5.00 2.33 11.77
C SER A 176 6.13 1.82 10.89
N LEU A 177 6.43 2.55 9.83
CA LEU A 177 7.60 2.27 8.98
C LEU A 177 8.94 2.38 9.73
N SER A 178 8.98 3.08 10.88
CA SER A 178 10.18 3.19 11.70
C SER A 178 10.67 1.85 12.28
N GLU A 179 9.77 0.87 12.38
CA GLU A 179 10.08 -0.48 12.87
C GLU A 179 10.85 -1.34 11.84
N ILE A 180 10.82 -0.97 10.56
CA ILE A 180 11.45 -1.74 9.46
C ILE A 180 12.94 -1.90 9.71
N LYS A 181 13.62 -0.83 10.13
CA LYS A 181 15.06 -0.85 10.37
C LYS A 181 15.44 -1.96 11.35
N GLU A 182 14.75 -2.05 12.49
CA GLU A 182 15.04 -3.03 13.53
C GLU A 182 14.79 -4.46 13.05
N ILE A 183 13.75 -4.68 12.24
CA ILE A 183 13.44 -6.00 11.69
C ILE A 183 14.53 -6.43 10.70
N VAL A 184 14.94 -5.55 9.80
CA VAL A 184 15.96 -5.84 8.78
C VAL A 184 17.34 -6.05 9.37
N GLU A 185 17.69 -5.34 10.44
CA GLU A 185 18.98 -5.48 11.14
C GLU A 185 19.07 -6.75 12.01
N ARG A 186 17.93 -7.36 12.37
CA ARG A 186 17.89 -8.60 13.18
C ARG A 186 17.79 -9.88 12.34
N GLY A 187 17.36 -9.80 11.10
CA GLY A 187 17.20 -10.94 10.18
C GLY A 187 18.47 -11.24 9.43
#